data_6e82d9f73f582a913beaccf894b99467
#
_entry.id   6e82d9f73f582a913beaccf894b99467
#
_cell.length_a   1.000
_cell.length_b   1.000
_cell.length_c   1.000
_cell.angle_alpha   90.00
_cell.angle_beta   90.00
_cell.angle_gamma   90.00
#
_symmetry.space_group_name_H-M   'P 1'
#
loop_
_entity.id
_entity.type
_entity.pdbx_description
1 polymer ?
#
loop_
_entity_poly.entity_id
_entity_poly.type
_entity_poly.pdbx_seq_one_letter_code
_entity_poly.pdbx_strand_id
1 'polypeptide(L)'
;MNYIRRDSDLNGVLSLIETCGRVMYSFAITDARGGTRRADRGATADPGEGLAELNERFLHHSVGYQFENGQIIRVDSQYVHTEVVRDALRLLHEPGFEEAYDEFMTAHRHLREGKLRDCNTAALRATENVLNVICDARGWPRRPGDNFERLLAIVQTEGLFPNYLGGYFANLIGAMKAGGPKIRDRQGGHGAAPEDKPVPDHIGAFALHLTAANIVMLVKAYRALPS
;
A
#
# COMPACT_ATOMS: atom_id res chain seq x y z
N MET A 1 -8.47 4.33 -34.25
CA MET A 1 -8.84 4.17 -32.84
C MET A 1 -7.56 4.10 -32.04
N ASN A 2 -6.88 5.25 -31.83
CA ASN A 2 -5.52 5.35 -31.26
C ASN A 2 -5.46 6.49 -30.22
N TYR A 3 -6.27 6.41 -29.15
CA TYR A 3 -6.35 7.48 -28.14
C TYR A 3 -5.51 7.24 -26.87
N ILE A 4 -4.85 6.11 -26.71
CA ILE A 4 -4.10 5.79 -25.49
C ILE A 4 -2.64 5.48 -25.86
N ARG A 5 -1.85 6.50 -26.20
CA ARG A 5 -0.40 6.36 -26.47
C ARG A 5 0.46 7.55 -26.02
N ARG A 6 0.08 8.24 -24.96
CA ARG A 6 0.99 9.11 -24.21
C ARG A 6 0.86 8.77 -22.73
N ASP A 7 1.96 8.60 -22.01
CA ASP A 7 1.97 8.26 -20.59
C ASP A 7 1.16 9.26 -19.74
N SER A 8 1.11 10.52 -20.15
CA SER A 8 0.27 11.56 -19.55
C SER A 8 -1.23 11.30 -19.70
N ASP A 9 -1.64 10.70 -20.82
CA ASP A 9 -3.05 10.41 -21.10
C ASP A 9 -3.54 9.22 -20.28
N LEU A 10 -2.69 8.21 -20.04
CA LEU A 10 -3.03 7.04 -19.23
C LEU A 10 -3.31 7.43 -17.78
N ASN A 11 -2.45 8.23 -17.16
CA ASN A 11 -2.66 8.70 -15.80
C ASN A 11 -3.91 9.57 -15.65
N GLY A 12 -4.21 10.40 -16.64
CA GLY A 12 -5.44 11.17 -16.68
C GLY A 12 -6.68 10.28 -16.76
N VAL A 13 -6.67 9.27 -17.63
CA VAL A 13 -7.76 8.30 -17.76
C VAL A 13 -7.94 7.49 -16.48
N LEU A 14 -6.86 6.99 -15.89
CA LEU A 14 -6.92 6.24 -14.63
C LEU A 14 -7.47 7.10 -13.49
N SER A 15 -7.08 8.37 -13.41
CA SER A 15 -7.59 9.30 -12.39
C SER A 15 -9.08 9.59 -12.56
N LEU A 16 -9.58 9.68 -13.81
CA LEU A 16 -11.00 9.82 -14.07
C LEU A 16 -11.77 8.57 -13.67
N ILE A 17 -11.29 7.38 -14.06
CA ILE A 17 -11.89 6.10 -13.67
C ILE A 17 -11.88 5.95 -12.15
N GLU A 18 -10.79 6.31 -11.48
CA GLU A 18 -10.69 6.29 -10.02
C GLU A 18 -11.74 7.20 -9.38
N THR A 19 -11.93 8.40 -9.90
CA THR A 19 -12.94 9.35 -9.38
C THR A 19 -14.35 8.79 -9.51
N CYS A 20 -14.69 8.26 -10.68
CA CYS A 20 -15.99 7.61 -10.91
C CYS A 20 -16.17 6.37 -10.02
N GLY A 21 -15.13 5.52 -9.94
CA GLY A 21 -15.13 4.32 -9.12
C GLY A 21 -15.27 4.64 -7.62
N ARG A 22 -14.67 5.74 -7.14
CA ARG A 22 -14.81 6.20 -5.75
C ARG A 22 -16.25 6.59 -5.41
N VAL A 23 -16.94 7.23 -6.33
CA VAL A 23 -18.37 7.53 -6.16
C VAL A 23 -19.18 6.25 -6.07
N MET A 24 -18.96 5.29 -6.99
CA MET A 24 -19.63 3.98 -6.96
C MET A 24 -19.33 3.23 -5.66
N TYR A 25 -18.08 3.22 -5.23
CA TYR A 25 -17.64 2.58 -3.98
C TYR A 25 -18.32 3.17 -2.75
N SER A 26 -18.50 4.50 -2.70
CA SER A 26 -19.21 5.16 -1.61
C SER A 26 -20.67 4.74 -1.54
N PHE A 27 -21.31 4.53 -2.67
CA PHE A 27 -22.68 3.98 -2.73
C PHE A 27 -22.73 2.52 -2.28
N ALA A 28 -21.79 1.68 -2.75
CA ALA A 28 -21.74 0.28 -2.35
C ALA A 28 -21.59 0.11 -0.82
N ILE A 29 -20.71 0.90 -0.17
CA ILE A 29 -20.56 0.89 1.29
C ILE A 29 -21.83 1.37 1.99
N THR A 30 -22.50 2.40 1.47
CA THR A 30 -23.72 2.93 2.06
C THR A 30 -24.86 1.92 1.98
N ASP A 31 -24.99 1.25 0.84
CA ASP A 31 -26.00 0.18 0.65
C ASP A 31 -25.72 -1.03 1.56
N ALA A 32 -24.46 -1.46 1.70
CA ALA A 32 -24.04 -2.54 2.59
C ALA A 32 -24.34 -2.26 4.08
N ARG A 33 -24.40 -0.99 4.47
CA ARG A 33 -24.74 -0.53 5.83
C ARG A 33 -26.25 -0.31 6.04
N GLY A 34 -27.11 -0.76 5.11
CA GLY A 34 -28.56 -0.65 5.21
C GLY A 34 -29.12 0.74 4.86
N GLY A 35 -28.38 1.55 4.12
CA GLY A 35 -28.82 2.86 3.65
C GLY A 35 -29.81 2.77 2.49
N THR A 36 -31.03 3.32 2.67
CA THR A 36 -32.16 3.23 1.73
C THR A 36 -32.07 4.15 0.51
N ARG A 37 -30.94 4.82 0.28
CA ARG A 37 -30.83 5.89 -0.74
C ARG A 37 -30.89 5.44 -2.21
N ARG A 38 -30.80 4.14 -2.48
CA ARG A 38 -30.75 3.60 -3.85
C ARG A 38 -32.13 3.47 -4.47
N ALA A 39 -33.06 2.86 -3.72
CA ALA A 39 -34.44 2.66 -4.18
C ALA A 39 -35.16 3.98 -4.51
N ASP A 40 -34.87 5.04 -3.74
CA ASP A 40 -35.51 6.36 -3.91
C ASP A 40 -35.06 7.10 -5.20
N ARG A 41 -34.01 6.65 -5.86
CA ARG A 41 -33.44 7.30 -7.07
C ARG A 41 -33.61 6.50 -8.36
N GLY A 42 -34.31 5.37 -8.33
CA GLY A 42 -34.53 4.53 -9.51
C GLY A 42 -33.28 3.83 -10.07
N ALA A 43 -32.19 3.77 -9.29
CA ALA A 43 -30.97 3.07 -9.72
C ALA A 43 -31.14 1.55 -9.58
N THR A 44 -31.07 0.84 -10.70
CA THR A 44 -31.25 -0.63 -10.79
C THR A 44 -29.93 -1.41 -10.76
N ALA A 45 -28.80 -0.79 -11.11
CA ALA A 45 -27.50 -1.44 -11.17
C ALA A 45 -26.80 -1.50 -9.81
N ASP A 46 -26.15 -2.61 -9.47
CA ASP A 46 -25.35 -2.76 -8.27
C ASP A 46 -23.98 -2.06 -8.42
N PRO A 47 -23.63 -1.08 -7.56
CA PRO A 47 -22.33 -0.43 -7.64
C PRO A 47 -21.18 -1.41 -7.40
N GLY A 48 -21.37 -2.42 -6.56
CA GLY A 48 -20.37 -3.46 -6.29
C GLY A 48 -20.14 -4.33 -7.53
N GLU A 49 -21.21 -4.75 -8.21
CA GLU A 49 -21.09 -5.48 -9.49
C GLU A 49 -20.38 -4.66 -10.56
N GLY A 50 -20.67 -3.34 -10.66
CA GLY A 50 -19.99 -2.46 -11.60
C GLY A 50 -18.50 -2.31 -11.33
N LEU A 51 -18.07 -2.29 -10.07
CA LEU A 51 -16.66 -2.26 -9.70
C LEU A 51 -15.98 -3.61 -9.96
N ALA A 52 -16.66 -4.71 -9.73
CA ALA A 52 -16.16 -6.05 -10.09
C ALA A 52 -15.95 -6.18 -11.61
N GLU A 53 -16.94 -5.75 -12.41
CA GLU A 53 -16.82 -5.72 -13.87
C GLU A 53 -15.66 -4.84 -14.34
N LEU A 54 -15.42 -3.69 -13.71
CA LEU A 54 -14.25 -2.84 -14.01
C LEU A 54 -12.94 -3.62 -13.84
N ASN A 55 -12.79 -4.33 -12.73
CA ASN A 55 -11.61 -5.14 -12.46
C ASN A 55 -11.46 -6.30 -13.44
N GLU A 56 -12.55 -6.97 -13.80
CA GLU A 56 -12.54 -8.00 -14.86
C GLU A 56 -12.08 -7.44 -16.19
N ARG A 57 -12.56 -6.27 -16.58
CA ARG A 57 -12.12 -5.60 -17.82
C ARG A 57 -10.64 -5.25 -17.78
N PHE A 58 -10.12 -4.74 -16.64
CA PHE A 58 -8.69 -4.49 -16.49
C PHE A 58 -7.87 -5.77 -16.66
N LEU A 59 -8.32 -6.88 -16.08
CA LEU A 59 -7.68 -8.18 -16.20
C LEU A 59 -7.71 -8.70 -17.65
N HIS A 60 -8.88 -8.73 -18.27
CA HIS A 60 -9.07 -9.24 -19.65
C HIS A 60 -8.24 -8.47 -20.68
N HIS A 61 -8.06 -7.17 -20.48
CA HIS A 61 -7.27 -6.32 -21.38
C HIS A 61 -5.81 -6.17 -20.95
N SER A 62 -5.36 -6.91 -19.94
CA SER A 62 -3.99 -6.87 -19.41
C SER A 62 -3.52 -5.44 -19.10
N VAL A 63 -4.41 -4.63 -18.51
CA VAL A 63 -4.14 -3.21 -18.25
C VAL A 63 -3.13 -3.01 -17.11
N GLY A 64 -2.95 -4.02 -16.26
CA GLY A 64 -1.98 -4.00 -15.15
C GLY A 64 -2.40 -3.09 -14.00
N TYR A 65 -3.69 -2.83 -13.85
CA TYR A 65 -4.27 -2.04 -12.76
C TYR A 65 -5.50 -2.74 -12.17
N GLN A 66 -5.85 -2.39 -10.94
CA GLN A 66 -7.04 -2.86 -10.25
C GLN A 66 -7.62 -1.74 -9.38
N PHE A 67 -8.96 -1.67 -9.30
CA PHE A 67 -9.64 -0.79 -8.38
C PHE A 67 -9.82 -1.50 -7.03
N GLU A 68 -9.22 -0.94 -5.97
CA GLU A 68 -9.29 -1.45 -4.61
C GLU A 68 -9.61 -0.32 -3.63
N ASN A 69 -10.64 -0.51 -2.80
CA ASN A 69 -11.00 0.38 -1.69
C ASN A 69 -11.01 1.88 -2.04
N GLY A 70 -11.56 2.22 -3.20
CA GLY A 70 -11.69 3.62 -3.63
C GLY A 70 -10.52 4.18 -4.43
N GLN A 71 -9.50 3.37 -4.74
CA GLN A 71 -8.33 3.81 -5.53
C GLN A 71 -7.96 2.80 -6.62
N ILE A 72 -7.28 3.28 -7.66
CA ILE A 72 -6.65 2.43 -8.65
C ILE A 72 -5.20 2.16 -8.24
N ILE A 73 -4.88 0.88 -8.06
CA ILE A 73 -3.54 0.41 -7.74
C ILE A 73 -2.93 -0.35 -8.91
N ARG A 74 -1.62 -0.26 -9.06
CA ARG A 74 -0.89 -1.01 -10.08
C ARG A 74 -0.71 -2.46 -9.62
N VAL A 75 -0.96 -3.40 -10.53
CA VAL A 75 -0.85 -4.84 -10.30
C VAL A 75 0.18 -5.42 -11.26
N ASP A 76 1.42 -5.55 -10.80
CA ASP A 76 2.50 -6.13 -11.62
C ASP A 76 2.43 -7.66 -11.68
N SER A 77 1.78 -8.29 -10.67
CA SER A 77 1.53 -9.73 -10.61
C SER A 77 0.22 -9.99 -9.89
N GLN A 78 -0.72 -10.62 -10.56
CA GLN A 78 -2.02 -10.99 -9.96
C GLN A 78 -1.85 -11.92 -8.76
N TYR A 79 -0.90 -12.84 -8.81
CA TYR A 79 -0.63 -13.74 -7.71
C TYR A 79 -0.14 -12.98 -6.47
N VAL A 80 0.90 -12.14 -6.61
CA VAL A 80 1.43 -11.34 -5.50
C VAL A 80 0.38 -10.38 -4.97
N HIS A 81 -0.40 -9.75 -5.84
CA HIS A 81 -1.47 -8.86 -5.43
C HIS A 81 -2.52 -9.60 -4.59
N THR A 82 -3.00 -10.75 -5.07
CA THR A 82 -4.04 -11.53 -4.38
C THR A 82 -3.58 -12.05 -3.04
N GLU A 83 -2.35 -12.61 -2.97
CA GLU A 83 -1.86 -13.30 -1.79
C GLU A 83 -1.26 -12.37 -0.73
N VAL A 84 -0.74 -11.21 -1.13
CA VAL A 84 0.01 -10.34 -0.23
C VAL A 84 -0.59 -8.95 -0.10
N VAL A 85 -0.78 -8.24 -1.22
CA VAL A 85 -1.24 -6.84 -1.18
C VAL A 85 -2.67 -6.74 -0.67
N ARG A 86 -3.58 -7.61 -1.14
CA ARG A 86 -4.96 -7.64 -0.66
C ARG A 86 -5.06 -7.98 0.83
N ASP A 87 -4.25 -8.92 1.31
CA ASP A 87 -4.19 -9.26 2.73
C ASP A 87 -3.72 -8.06 3.56
N ALA A 88 -2.67 -7.35 3.12
CA ALA A 88 -2.20 -6.13 3.77
C ALA A 88 -3.30 -5.06 3.84
N LEU A 89 -3.96 -4.78 2.69
CA LEU A 89 -5.04 -3.80 2.62
C LEU A 89 -6.20 -4.16 3.55
N ARG A 90 -6.59 -5.46 3.61
CA ARG A 90 -7.63 -5.93 4.52
C ARG A 90 -7.27 -5.70 5.97
N LEU A 91 -6.04 -6.01 6.37
CA LEU A 91 -5.56 -5.82 7.74
C LEU A 91 -5.46 -4.34 8.12
N LEU A 92 -4.99 -3.51 7.21
CA LEU A 92 -4.88 -2.06 7.42
C LEU A 92 -6.24 -1.34 7.42
N HIS A 93 -7.28 -1.94 6.83
CA HIS A 93 -8.63 -1.36 6.86
C HIS A 93 -9.35 -1.58 8.21
N GLU A 94 -8.76 -2.33 9.11
CA GLU A 94 -9.30 -2.54 10.45
C GLU A 94 -9.09 -1.31 11.35
N PRO A 95 -9.98 -1.09 12.34
CA PRO A 95 -9.87 0.05 13.24
C PRO A 95 -8.50 0.12 13.95
N GLY A 96 -7.91 1.30 13.96
CA GLY A 96 -6.62 1.59 14.57
C GLY A 96 -5.44 1.62 13.60
N PHE A 97 -5.62 1.20 12.35
CA PHE A 97 -4.58 1.22 11.33
C PHE A 97 -4.81 2.28 10.23
N GLU A 98 -5.70 3.26 10.46
CA GLU A 98 -6.12 4.24 9.46
C GLU A 98 -4.94 5.02 8.88
N GLU A 99 -4.01 5.50 9.71
CA GLU A 99 -2.82 6.22 9.24
C GLU A 99 -1.88 5.33 8.42
N ALA A 100 -1.71 4.07 8.83
CA ALA A 100 -0.90 3.11 8.09
C ALA A 100 -1.53 2.77 6.74
N TYR A 101 -2.86 2.66 6.69
CA TYR A 101 -3.63 2.48 5.46
C TYR A 101 -3.42 3.64 4.48
N ASP A 102 -3.58 4.88 4.96
CA ASP A 102 -3.48 6.09 4.13
C ASP A 102 -2.07 6.25 3.54
N GLU A 103 -1.02 5.98 4.32
CA GLU A 103 0.36 5.99 3.82
C GLU A 103 0.61 4.85 2.82
N PHE A 104 0.07 3.65 3.04
CA PHE A 104 0.21 2.54 2.11
C PHE A 104 -0.49 2.83 0.77
N MET A 105 -1.70 3.40 0.79
CA MET A 105 -2.40 3.84 -0.41
C MET A 105 -1.70 5.01 -1.11
N THR A 106 -1.06 5.90 -0.36
CA THR A 106 -0.22 6.96 -0.89
C THR A 106 1.01 6.39 -1.62
N ALA A 107 1.62 5.32 -1.08
CA ALA A 107 2.72 4.63 -1.75
C ALA A 107 2.28 4.03 -3.10
N HIS A 108 1.11 3.39 -3.17
CA HIS A 108 0.54 2.89 -4.42
C HIS A 108 0.30 4.00 -5.45
N ARG A 109 -0.22 5.15 -5.01
CA ARG A 109 -0.40 6.31 -5.89
C ARG A 109 0.93 6.82 -6.44
N HIS A 110 1.96 6.95 -5.60
CA HIS A 110 3.29 7.39 -6.02
C HIS A 110 3.95 6.39 -6.99
N LEU A 111 3.77 5.08 -6.79
CA LEU A 111 4.24 4.07 -7.74
C LEU A 111 3.57 4.25 -9.11
N ARG A 112 2.26 4.45 -9.15
CA ARG A 112 1.51 4.71 -10.38
C ARG A 112 1.98 5.96 -11.12
N GLU A 113 2.36 6.99 -10.36
CA GLU A 113 2.87 8.27 -10.89
C GLU A 113 4.37 8.23 -11.25
N GLY A 114 5.04 7.08 -11.09
CA GLY A 114 6.48 6.93 -11.33
C GLY A 114 7.37 7.65 -10.29
N LYS A 115 6.80 8.12 -9.17
CA LYS A 115 7.49 8.81 -8.08
C LYS A 115 8.09 7.81 -7.09
N LEU A 116 9.08 7.04 -7.50
CA LEU A 116 9.59 5.89 -6.74
C LEU A 116 10.17 6.27 -5.37
N ARG A 117 10.81 7.45 -5.27
CA ARG A 117 11.32 7.95 -3.99
C ARG A 117 10.19 8.18 -2.98
N ASP A 118 9.13 8.85 -3.43
CA ASP A 118 7.98 9.17 -2.59
C ASP A 118 7.20 7.90 -2.25
N CYS A 119 7.10 6.95 -3.20
CA CYS A 119 6.55 5.62 -2.98
C CYS A 119 7.26 4.91 -1.82
N ASN A 120 8.59 4.82 -1.85
CA ASN A 120 9.36 4.17 -0.79
C ASN A 120 9.23 4.89 0.56
N THR A 121 9.16 6.21 0.55
CA THR A 121 8.99 7.00 1.77
C THR A 121 7.62 6.72 2.41
N ALA A 122 6.55 6.74 1.62
CA ALA A 122 5.21 6.44 2.09
C ALA A 122 5.08 4.97 2.55
N ALA A 123 5.69 4.01 1.82
CA ALA A 123 5.72 2.61 2.20
C ALA A 123 6.42 2.37 3.54
N LEU A 124 7.53 3.07 3.80
CA LEU A 124 8.22 3.00 5.09
C LEU A 124 7.36 3.57 6.21
N ARG A 125 6.72 4.74 6.00
CA ARG A 125 5.81 5.35 6.98
C ARG A 125 4.61 4.45 7.29
N ALA A 126 4.05 3.77 6.30
CA ALA A 126 2.99 2.79 6.54
C ALA A 126 3.44 1.71 7.53
N THR A 127 4.66 1.19 7.37
CA THR A 127 5.22 0.19 8.29
C THR A 127 5.52 0.78 9.68
N GLU A 128 6.05 2.01 9.75
CA GLU A 128 6.27 2.72 11.01
C GLU A 128 4.96 2.91 11.78
N ASN A 129 3.87 3.29 11.09
CA ASN A 129 2.56 3.46 11.71
C ASN A 129 2.00 2.13 12.23
N VAL A 130 2.18 1.01 11.50
CA VAL A 130 1.82 -0.32 12.02
C VAL A 130 2.59 -0.64 13.31
N LEU A 131 3.89 -0.38 13.34
CA LEU A 131 4.71 -0.60 14.54
C LEU A 131 4.28 0.31 15.71
N ASN A 132 3.93 1.57 15.44
CA ASN A 132 3.40 2.49 16.45
C ASN A 132 2.11 1.94 17.08
N VAL A 133 1.17 1.50 16.25
CA VAL A 133 -0.11 0.91 16.71
C VAL A 133 0.15 -0.33 17.58
N ILE A 134 1.06 -1.21 17.17
CA ILE A 134 1.41 -2.41 17.94
C ILE A 134 2.02 -2.02 19.29
N CYS A 135 2.97 -1.09 19.32
CA CYS A 135 3.60 -0.64 20.56
C CYS A 135 2.57 -0.01 21.51
N ASP A 136 1.68 0.85 21.00
CA ASP A 136 0.65 1.50 21.82
C ASP A 136 -0.35 0.49 22.38
N ALA A 137 -0.83 -0.43 21.56
CA ALA A 137 -1.78 -1.46 21.98
C ALA A 137 -1.21 -2.42 23.03
N ARG A 138 0.12 -2.60 23.06
CA ARG A 138 0.83 -3.45 24.02
C ARG A 138 1.43 -2.68 25.21
N GLY A 139 1.37 -1.34 25.18
CA GLY A 139 2.00 -0.50 26.21
C GLY A 139 3.54 -0.57 26.18
N TRP A 140 4.13 -0.89 25.02
CA TRP A 140 5.58 -0.98 24.87
C TRP A 140 6.22 0.41 24.83
N PRO A 141 7.47 0.59 25.34
CA PRO A 141 8.05 1.90 25.62
C PRO A 141 8.56 2.62 24.37
N ARG A 142 7.64 3.10 23.52
CA ARG A 142 7.99 3.98 22.40
C ARG A 142 7.87 5.46 22.77
N ARG A 143 8.56 6.32 22.01
CA ARG A 143 8.47 7.78 22.11
C ARG A 143 7.89 8.38 20.83
N PRO A 144 7.21 9.53 20.92
CA PRO A 144 6.82 10.27 19.72
C PRO A 144 8.05 10.58 18.86
N GLY A 145 7.99 10.24 17.56
CA GLY A 145 9.10 10.46 16.64
C GLY A 145 10.15 9.36 16.58
N ASP A 146 9.98 8.25 17.30
CA ASP A 146 10.82 7.06 17.10
C ASP A 146 10.74 6.61 15.65
N ASN A 147 11.90 6.44 15.02
CA ASN A 147 12.00 5.98 13.65
C ASN A 147 11.81 4.46 13.54
N PHE A 148 11.69 3.98 12.29
CA PHE A 148 11.53 2.56 11.99
C PHE A 148 12.51 1.64 12.72
N GLU A 149 13.80 2.03 12.79
CA GLU A 149 14.83 1.23 13.46
C GLU A 149 14.57 1.07 14.94
N ARG A 150 14.21 2.18 15.59
CA ARG A 150 13.94 2.20 17.01
C ARG A 150 12.68 1.40 17.36
N LEU A 151 11.60 1.61 16.60
CA LEU A 151 10.36 0.86 16.77
C LEU A 151 10.56 -0.64 16.62
N LEU A 152 11.34 -1.03 15.64
CA LEU A 152 11.63 -2.43 15.39
C LEU A 152 12.50 -3.06 16.49
N ALA A 153 13.49 -2.32 17.02
CA ALA A 153 14.26 -2.76 18.18
C ALA A 153 13.35 -2.94 19.43
N ILE A 154 12.36 -2.07 19.61
CA ILE A 154 11.38 -2.19 20.70
C ILE A 154 10.57 -3.49 20.53
N VAL A 155 9.91 -3.70 19.39
CA VAL A 155 9.06 -4.88 19.19
C VAL A 155 9.85 -6.19 19.25
N GLN A 156 11.13 -6.16 18.88
CA GLN A 156 12.03 -7.30 19.01
C GLN A 156 12.37 -7.58 20.48
N THR A 157 12.71 -6.54 21.25
CA THR A 157 13.05 -6.64 22.69
C THR A 157 11.85 -7.11 23.49
N GLU A 158 10.65 -6.62 23.16
CA GLU A 158 9.40 -6.94 23.84
C GLU A 158 8.78 -8.30 23.38
N GLY A 159 9.46 -9.00 22.47
CA GLY A 159 9.12 -10.38 22.14
C GLY A 159 8.01 -10.54 21.09
N LEU A 160 7.79 -9.54 20.21
CA LEU A 160 6.90 -9.71 19.07
C LEU A 160 7.32 -10.91 18.20
N PHE A 161 8.63 -11.17 18.15
CA PHE A 161 9.22 -12.29 17.43
C PHE A 161 10.12 -13.12 18.32
N PRO A 162 10.20 -14.44 18.07
CA PRO A 162 11.14 -15.30 18.77
C PRO A 162 12.60 -14.81 18.61
N ASN A 163 13.36 -14.80 19.69
CA ASN A 163 14.74 -14.28 19.72
C ASN A 163 15.67 -14.93 18.69
N TYR A 164 15.45 -16.21 18.33
CA TYR A 164 16.25 -16.90 17.32
C TYR A 164 16.06 -16.34 15.88
N LEU A 165 15.01 -15.54 15.64
CA LEU A 165 14.76 -14.85 14.37
C LEU A 165 15.39 -13.44 14.31
N GLY A 166 16.06 -12.96 15.37
CA GLY A 166 16.63 -11.62 15.43
C GLY A 166 17.55 -11.28 14.27
N GLY A 167 18.41 -12.22 13.85
CA GLY A 167 19.29 -12.06 12.69
C GLY A 167 18.52 -11.95 11.37
N TYR A 168 17.46 -12.72 11.20
CA TYR A 168 16.58 -12.63 10.02
C TYR A 168 15.94 -11.24 9.91
N PHE A 169 15.38 -10.75 11.01
CA PHE A 169 14.75 -9.43 11.03
C PHE A 169 15.77 -8.30 10.83
N ALA A 170 16.97 -8.38 11.39
CA ALA A 170 18.03 -7.40 11.15
C ALA A 170 18.38 -7.31 9.65
N ASN A 171 18.46 -8.44 8.95
CA ASN A 171 18.71 -8.48 7.52
C ASN A 171 17.52 -7.95 6.70
N LEU A 172 16.30 -8.28 7.09
CA LEU A 172 15.08 -7.75 6.46
C LEU A 172 15.01 -6.23 6.56
N ILE A 173 15.31 -5.67 7.74
CA ILE A 173 15.42 -4.23 7.97
C ILE A 173 16.52 -3.63 7.08
N GLY A 174 17.67 -4.26 7.01
CA GLY A 174 18.77 -3.85 6.14
C GLY A 174 18.33 -3.77 4.68
N ALA A 175 17.54 -4.75 4.21
CA ALA A 175 16.99 -4.76 2.85
C ALA A 175 15.98 -3.62 2.63
N MET A 176 15.08 -3.36 3.57
CA MET A 176 14.11 -2.26 3.50
C MET A 176 14.80 -0.89 3.49
N LYS A 177 15.83 -0.70 4.32
CA LYS A 177 16.64 0.51 4.34
C LYS A 177 17.47 0.71 3.07
N ALA A 178 18.09 -0.34 2.56
CA ALA A 178 18.97 -0.26 1.39
C ALA A 178 18.20 0.11 0.12
N GLY A 179 16.93 -0.26 0.02
CA GLY A 179 16.05 0.14 -1.10
C GLY A 179 15.74 1.64 -1.12
N GLY A 180 15.41 2.24 0.04
CA GLY A 180 15.01 3.64 0.15
C GLY A 180 16.16 4.65 -0.06
N PRO A 181 17.26 4.60 0.73
CA PRO A 181 18.35 5.58 0.65
C PRO A 181 19.11 5.57 -0.67
N LYS A 182 19.41 4.40 -1.24
CA LYS A 182 20.14 4.31 -2.52
C LYS A 182 19.34 4.83 -3.71
N ILE A 183 18.02 4.72 -3.66
CA ILE A 183 17.13 5.36 -4.64
C ILE A 183 17.13 6.87 -4.42
N ARG A 184 17.15 7.32 -3.16
CA ARG A 184 17.22 8.73 -2.77
C ARG A 184 18.52 9.41 -3.19
N ASP A 185 19.67 8.77 -2.94
CA ASP A 185 20.99 9.36 -3.18
C ASP A 185 21.32 9.47 -4.68
N ARG A 186 20.71 8.65 -5.53
CA ARG A 186 20.86 8.73 -6.99
C ARG A 186 19.95 9.75 -7.67
N GLN A 187 18.89 10.23 -7.00
CA GLN A 187 17.94 11.19 -7.56
C GLN A 187 18.05 12.62 -7.04
N GLY A 188 19.18 13.05 -6.45
CA GLY A 188 19.42 14.46 -6.23
C GLY A 188 19.70 14.90 -4.80
N GLY A 189 20.54 14.20 -4.06
CA GLY A 189 21.00 14.61 -2.73
C GLY A 189 22.25 15.50 -2.70
N HIS A 190 23.15 15.42 -3.65
CA HIS A 190 24.34 16.28 -3.79
C HIS A 190 24.81 16.27 -5.25
N GLY A 191 24.64 17.38 -5.96
CA GLY A 191 25.22 17.67 -7.27
C GLY A 191 24.94 16.57 -8.32
N ALA A 192 23.93 16.77 -9.16
CA ALA A 192 23.52 15.83 -10.20
C ALA A 192 24.74 15.30 -10.98
N ALA A 193 25.03 14.01 -10.85
CA ALA A 193 25.90 13.33 -11.81
C ALA A 193 25.14 13.20 -13.15
N PRO A 194 25.77 13.39 -14.31
CA PRO A 194 25.10 13.45 -15.61
C PRO A 194 24.43 12.15 -16.09
N GLU A 195 24.35 11.12 -15.28
CA GLU A 195 23.82 9.79 -15.64
C GLU A 195 22.79 9.26 -14.61
N ASP A 196 21.79 10.06 -14.27
CA ASP A 196 20.63 9.57 -13.50
C ASP A 196 19.76 8.68 -14.39
N LYS A 197 20.11 7.41 -14.47
CA LYS A 197 19.23 6.42 -15.06
C LYS A 197 18.00 6.28 -14.15
N PRO A 198 16.78 6.44 -14.70
CA PRO A 198 15.57 6.26 -13.90
C PRO A 198 15.57 4.88 -13.26
N VAL A 199 15.21 4.80 -11.99
CA VAL A 199 15.03 3.50 -11.31
C VAL A 199 13.91 2.76 -12.04
N PRO A 200 14.12 1.51 -12.47
CA PRO A 200 13.08 0.76 -13.15
C PRO A 200 11.85 0.55 -12.27
N ASP A 201 10.66 0.66 -12.83
CA ASP A 201 9.37 0.54 -12.12
C ASP A 201 9.25 -0.74 -11.31
N HIS A 202 9.80 -1.86 -11.81
CA HIS A 202 9.77 -3.14 -11.09
C HIS A 202 10.51 -3.13 -9.76
N ILE A 203 11.46 -2.21 -9.56
CA ILE A 203 12.14 -2.03 -8.27
C ILE A 203 11.21 -1.37 -7.25
N GLY A 204 10.45 -0.36 -7.68
CA GLY A 204 9.44 0.28 -6.84
C GLY A 204 8.31 -0.69 -6.48
N ALA A 205 7.82 -1.44 -7.46
CA ALA A 205 6.82 -2.48 -7.25
C ALA A 205 7.31 -3.55 -6.25
N PHE A 206 8.55 -4.03 -6.40
CA PHE A 206 9.14 -4.98 -5.46
C PHE A 206 9.20 -4.43 -4.03
N ALA A 207 9.63 -3.18 -3.84
CA ALA A 207 9.69 -2.54 -2.53
C ALA A 207 8.30 -2.46 -1.87
N LEU A 208 7.27 -2.14 -2.65
CA LEU A 208 5.90 -2.06 -2.17
C LEU A 208 5.32 -3.45 -1.82
N HIS A 209 5.60 -4.47 -2.63
CA HIS A 209 5.23 -5.86 -2.32
C HIS A 209 5.91 -6.37 -1.04
N LEU A 210 7.18 -6.03 -0.84
CA LEU A 210 7.92 -6.36 0.37
C LEU A 210 7.30 -5.65 1.60
N THR A 211 6.90 -4.39 1.45
CA THR A 211 6.19 -3.64 2.49
C THR A 211 4.87 -4.32 2.85
N ALA A 212 4.07 -4.73 1.87
CA ALA A 212 2.83 -5.46 2.11
C ALA A 212 3.07 -6.76 2.89
N ALA A 213 4.07 -7.55 2.48
CA ALA A 213 4.44 -8.78 3.19
C ALA A 213 4.84 -8.52 4.65
N ASN A 214 5.61 -7.45 4.90
CA ASN A 214 6.01 -7.05 6.25
C ASN A 214 4.83 -6.62 7.11
N ILE A 215 3.90 -5.83 6.56
CA ILE A 215 2.66 -5.43 7.25
C ILE A 215 1.86 -6.66 7.67
N VAL A 216 1.65 -7.60 6.73
CA VAL A 216 0.93 -8.85 7.02
C VAL A 216 1.64 -9.63 8.14
N MET A 217 2.95 -9.76 8.07
CA MET A 217 3.74 -10.47 9.08
C MET A 217 3.63 -9.79 10.45
N LEU A 218 3.83 -8.47 10.53
CA LEU A 218 3.79 -7.70 11.78
C LEU A 218 2.43 -7.81 12.46
N VAL A 219 1.33 -7.60 11.72
CA VAL A 219 -0.02 -7.66 12.27
C VAL A 219 -0.38 -9.09 12.69
N LYS A 220 -0.02 -10.11 11.91
CA LYS A 220 -0.26 -11.51 12.27
C LYS A 220 0.57 -11.92 13.51
N ALA A 221 1.83 -11.48 13.60
CA ALA A 221 2.65 -11.75 14.79
C ALA A 221 2.06 -11.08 16.04
N TYR A 222 1.63 -9.83 15.94
CA TYR A 222 0.96 -9.12 17.02
C TYR A 222 -0.29 -9.86 17.52
N ARG A 223 -1.12 -10.38 16.62
CA ARG A 223 -2.34 -11.12 16.97
C ARG A 223 -2.08 -12.49 17.58
N ALA A 224 -0.92 -13.07 17.29
CA ALA A 224 -0.53 -14.35 17.86
C ALA A 224 0.02 -14.22 19.28
N LEU A 225 0.30 -13.02 19.76
CA LEU A 225 0.74 -12.81 21.14
C LEU A 225 -0.40 -13.07 22.13
N PRO A 226 -0.11 -13.68 23.28
CA PRO A 226 -1.11 -13.83 24.35
C PRO A 226 -1.59 -12.45 24.83
N SER A 227 -2.85 -12.41 25.25
CA SER A 227 -3.52 -11.22 25.81
C SER A 227 -2.86 -10.76 27.10
#